data_384c181cee04a8a875b252ff9638f01a
#
_entry.id   384c181cee04a8a875b252ff9638f01a
#
_cell.length_a   1.000
_cell.length_b   1.000
_cell.length_c   1.000
_cell.angle_alpha   90.00
_cell.angle_beta   90.00
_cell.angle_gamma   90.00
#
_symmetry.space_group_name_H-M   'P 1'
#
loop_
_entity.id
_entity.type
_entity.pdbx_description
1 polymer ?
#
loop_
_entity_poly.entity_id
_entity_poly.type
_entity_poly.pdbx_seq_one_letter_code
_entity_poly.pdbx_strand_id
1 'polypeptide(L)'
;MNSILLEDVNNIANSQMVSWDKLHGKSIFITGATGLIGSQIVLGIDQHNKNFGTDIKVYALARNLDKASRLFGECTENVVTVHGDMCGEFDIDGPVDYIVHGASMTSSKDFVEKPVETILTGINSTANILNYARDKKASGFVYLSSLEAYGVTDPSLTSVKETDYGFIDQLSPRSSYSEGKRMAECLCASYASEYAVPAKLVRLCQTFGAGVDYSDNRVFAQFAKSVIEGNDIVLKTKGETYRNYCYTSDAVTGILCALLDGNVGEAYNIANPTTGISIADMAKMVAHKLSGDAIKVCFDIADDATKLGYGPTIKVALDTTKLEALGWKATVDLEETFRRTIEYLKDVR
;
A
#
# COMPACT_ATOMS: atom_id res chain seq x y z
N MET A 1 -4.98 -10.07 -19.06
CA MET A 1 -5.18 -9.68 -17.63
C MET A 1 -6.26 -10.56 -17.02
N ASN A 2 -6.13 -10.99 -15.72
CA ASN A 2 -7.19 -11.73 -14.99
C ASN A 2 -8.47 -10.86 -14.87
N SER A 3 -9.66 -11.51 -14.88
CA SER A 3 -10.94 -10.79 -14.89
C SER A 3 -11.20 -9.92 -13.68
N ILE A 4 -10.83 -10.39 -12.47
CA ILE A 4 -10.98 -9.61 -11.22
C ILE A 4 -10.07 -8.36 -11.25
N LEU A 5 -8.81 -8.55 -11.66
CA LEU A 5 -7.88 -7.42 -11.77
C LEU A 5 -8.34 -6.40 -12.84
N LEU A 6 -8.91 -6.86 -13.93
CA LEU A 6 -9.46 -5.98 -14.98
C LEU A 6 -10.66 -5.18 -14.45
N GLU A 7 -11.52 -5.79 -13.66
CA GLU A 7 -12.64 -5.10 -13.02
C GLU A 7 -12.12 -4.04 -12.03
N ASP A 8 -11.12 -4.38 -11.20
CA ASP A 8 -10.49 -3.43 -10.27
C ASP A 8 -9.87 -2.23 -10.99
N VAL A 9 -9.13 -2.50 -12.06
CA VAL A 9 -8.52 -1.46 -12.90
C VAL A 9 -9.58 -0.54 -13.53
N ASN A 10 -10.70 -1.11 -14.00
CA ASN A 10 -11.82 -0.32 -14.50
C ASN A 10 -12.49 0.50 -13.39
N ASN A 11 -12.67 -0.06 -12.18
CA ASN A 11 -13.22 0.67 -11.05
C ASN A 11 -12.34 1.86 -10.66
N ILE A 12 -11.01 1.70 -10.65
CA ILE A 12 -10.07 2.79 -10.45
C ILE A 12 -10.24 3.86 -11.54
N ALA A 13 -10.19 3.44 -12.81
CA ALA A 13 -10.24 4.32 -13.98
C ALA A 13 -11.51 5.18 -14.06
N ASN A 14 -12.64 4.64 -13.60
CA ASN A 14 -13.95 5.31 -13.64
C ASN A 14 -14.32 5.99 -12.31
N SER A 15 -13.43 5.98 -11.32
CA SER A 15 -13.72 6.53 -9.99
C SER A 15 -13.96 8.03 -10.03
N GLN A 16 -15.12 8.45 -9.49
CA GLN A 16 -15.46 9.87 -9.33
C GLN A 16 -14.80 10.50 -8.09
N MET A 17 -14.11 9.70 -7.27
CA MET A 17 -13.36 10.16 -6.10
C MET A 17 -11.96 10.66 -6.43
N VAL A 18 -11.54 10.56 -7.69
CA VAL A 18 -10.25 11.04 -8.19
C VAL A 18 -10.49 12.24 -9.10
N SER A 19 -9.81 13.34 -8.82
CA SER A 19 -9.86 14.58 -9.62
C SER A 19 -9.04 14.43 -10.91
N TRP A 20 -9.50 13.54 -11.81
CA TRP A 20 -8.80 13.18 -13.04
C TRP A 20 -8.39 14.38 -13.91
N ASP A 21 -9.24 15.42 -13.95
CA ASP A 21 -8.98 16.64 -14.76
C ASP A 21 -7.64 17.30 -14.40
N LYS A 22 -7.16 17.16 -13.16
CA LYS A 22 -5.86 17.66 -12.73
C LYS A 22 -4.68 16.91 -13.36
N LEU A 23 -4.91 15.70 -13.87
CA LEU A 23 -3.90 14.85 -14.51
C LEU A 23 -3.92 14.93 -16.03
N HIS A 24 -4.96 15.48 -16.68
CA HIS A 24 -5.04 15.56 -18.13
C HIS A 24 -3.88 16.39 -18.68
N GLY A 25 -3.17 15.87 -19.68
CA GLY A 25 -1.97 16.51 -20.26
C GLY A 25 -0.76 16.56 -19.31
N LYS A 26 -0.79 15.82 -18.21
CA LYS A 26 0.24 15.78 -17.18
C LYS A 26 0.97 14.46 -17.15
N SER A 27 2.11 14.47 -16.45
CA SER A 27 2.91 13.29 -16.22
C SER A 27 2.95 12.90 -14.74
N ILE A 28 2.97 11.60 -14.49
CA ILE A 28 3.09 11.03 -13.16
C ILE A 28 4.24 10.02 -13.10
N PHE A 29 5.15 10.19 -12.15
CA PHE A 29 6.25 9.29 -11.90
C PHE A 29 5.94 8.40 -10.68
N ILE A 30 6.07 7.08 -10.86
CA ILE A 30 5.68 6.10 -9.85
C ILE A 30 6.89 5.23 -9.51
N THR A 31 7.38 5.31 -8.28
CA THR A 31 8.35 4.36 -7.75
C THR A 31 7.62 3.18 -7.09
N GLY A 32 8.22 1.98 -7.14
CA GLY A 32 7.51 0.78 -6.71
C GLY A 32 6.40 0.37 -7.69
N ALA A 33 6.48 0.82 -8.93
CA ALA A 33 5.48 0.61 -9.98
C ALA A 33 5.15 -0.88 -10.22
N THR A 34 6.08 -1.79 -10.02
CA THR A 34 5.85 -3.24 -10.20
C THR A 34 5.37 -3.96 -8.93
N GLY A 35 5.10 -3.23 -7.83
CA GLY A 35 4.48 -3.74 -6.61
C GLY A 35 2.96 -3.79 -6.71
N LEU A 36 2.28 -4.35 -5.69
CA LEU A 36 0.83 -4.53 -5.67
C LEU A 36 0.07 -3.21 -5.94
N ILE A 37 0.35 -2.17 -5.16
CA ILE A 37 -0.34 -0.87 -5.27
C ILE A 37 0.14 -0.11 -6.51
N GLY A 38 1.47 -0.04 -6.71
CA GLY A 38 2.06 0.71 -7.82
C GLY A 38 1.60 0.21 -9.18
N SER A 39 1.50 -1.10 -9.39
CA SER A 39 1.01 -1.66 -10.66
C SER A 39 -0.45 -1.31 -10.94
N GLN A 40 -1.29 -1.31 -9.92
CA GLN A 40 -2.70 -0.92 -10.09
C GLN A 40 -2.86 0.60 -10.32
N ILE A 41 -1.97 1.44 -9.77
CA ILE A 41 -1.97 2.87 -10.14
C ILE A 41 -1.62 3.03 -11.62
N VAL A 42 -0.55 2.38 -12.10
CA VAL A 42 -0.15 2.43 -13.53
C VAL A 42 -1.28 1.96 -14.43
N LEU A 43 -1.83 0.77 -14.15
CA LEU A 43 -2.89 0.15 -14.96
C LEU A 43 -4.20 0.95 -14.90
N GLY A 44 -4.55 1.48 -13.74
CA GLY A 44 -5.74 2.33 -13.56
C GLY A 44 -5.68 3.62 -14.37
N ILE A 45 -4.52 4.28 -14.41
CA ILE A 45 -4.31 5.49 -15.22
C ILE A 45 -4.33 5.15 -16.71
N ASP A 46 -3.66 4.07 -17.14
CA ASP A 46 -3.69 3.63 -18.52
C ASP A 46 -5.11 3.29 -18.99
N GLN A 47 -5.88 2.62 -18.13
CA GLN A 47 -7.29 2.32 -18.41
C GLN A 47 -8.15 3.58 -18.46
N HIS A 48 -7.87 4.58 -17.60
CA HIS A 48 -8.55 5.88 -17.67
C HIS A 48 -8.27 6.57 -19.02
N ASN A 49 -7.00 6.59 -19.47
CA ASN A 49 -6.65 7.09 -20.80
C ASN A 49 -7.45 6.40 -21.91
N LYS A 50 -7.57 5.05 -21.86
CA LYS A 50 -8.34 4.26 -22.83
C LYS A 50 -9.84 4.58 -22.81
N ASN A 51 -10.42 4.71 -21.61
CA ASN A 51 -11.86 4.92 -21.45
C ASN A 51 -12.31 6.34 -21.86
N PHE A 52 -11.48 7.34 -21.62
CA PHE A 52 -11.86 8.76 -21.77
C PHE A 52 -11.05 9.50 -22.84
N GLY A 53 -10.11 8.82 -23.52
CA GLY A 53 -9.27 9.45 -24.54
C GLY A 53 -8.33 10.53 -23.97
N THR A 54 -7.86 10.35 -22.73
CA THR A 54 -6.92 11.26 -22.08
C THR A 54 -5.48 10.86 -22.38
N ASP A 55 -4.53 11.74 -22.07
CA ASP A 55 -3.11 11.63 -22.43
C ASP A 55 -2.18 11.68 -21.20
N ILE A 56 -2.62 11.19 -20.06
CA ILE A 56 -1.84 11.16 -18.84
C ILE A 56 -0.61 10.27 -19.05
N LYS A 57 0.58 10.85 -18.97
CA LYS A 57 1.84 10.13 -19.15
C LYS A 57 2.31 9.49 -17.83
N VAL A 58 2.62 8.20 -17.86
CA VAL A 58 3.06 7.44 -16.68
C VAL A 58 4.50 7.00 -16.87
N TYR A 59 5.38 7.40 -15.94
CA TYR A 59 6.74 6.89 -15.84
C TYR A 59 6.79 5.85 -14.70
N ALA A 60 6.94 4.58 -15.05
CA ALA A 60 6.95 3.46 -14.13
C ALA A 60 8.38 3.02 -13.82
N LEU A 61 8.94 3.38 -12.65
CA LEU A 61 10.29 2.98 -12.26
C LEU A 61 10.34 1.49 -11.92
N ALA A 62 11.20 0.75 -12.58
CA ALA A 62 11.38 -0.67 -12.39
C ALA A 62 12.86 -1.08 -12.43
N ARG A 63 13.28 -1.92 -11.48
CA ARG A 63 14.59 -2.58 -11.48
C ARG A 63 14.57 -3.84 -12.35
N ASN A 64 13.44 -4.54 -12.39
CA ASN A 64 13.25 -5.76 -13.18
C ASN A 64 12.36 -5.46 -14.37
N LEU A 65 13.00 -5.31 -15.55
CA LEU A 65 12.32 -4.99 -16.80
C LEU A 65 11.43 -6.14 -17.30
N ASP A 66 11.79 -7.39 -17.04
CA ASP A 66 10.96 -8.55 -17.43
C ASP A 66 9.64 -8.56 -16.66
N LYS A 67 9.69 -8.23 -15.35
CA LYS A 67 8.48 -8.07 -14.56
C LYS A 67 7.64 -6.90 -15.05
N ALA A 68 8.26 -5.77 -15.34
CA ALA A 68 7.58 -4.59 -15.87
C ALA A 68 6.92 -4.88 -17.23
N SER A 69 7.63 -5.57 -18.14
CA SER A 69 7.10 -5.96 -19.44
C SER A 69 5.87 -6.88 -19.32
N ARG A 70 5.89 -7.84 -18.39
CA ARG A 70 4.73 -8.70 -18.12
C ARG A 70 3.51 -7.93 -17.58
N LEU A 71 3.75 -6.89 -16.76
CA LEU A 71 2.67 -6.10 -16.16
C LEU A 71 2.13 -5.03 -17.12
N PHE A 72 2.99 -4.40 -17.90
CA PHE A 72 2.68 -3.19 -18.66
C PHE A 72 2.79 -3.35 -20.18
N GLY A 73 3.14 -4.56 -20.69
CA GLY A 73 3.35 -4.78 -22.12
C GLY A 73 2.10 -4.58 -23.01
N GLU A 74 0.90 -4.58 -22.41
CA GLU A 74 -0.37 -4.30 -23.09
C GLU A 74 -0.89 -2.87 -22.84
N CYS A 75 -0.11 -2.04 -22.12
CA CYS A 75 -0.44 -0.63 -21.90
C CYS A 75 -0.23 0.20 -23.18
N THR A 76 -0.84 1.39 -23.19
CA THR A 76 -0.65 2.38 -24.25
C THR A 76 0.78 2.95 -24.22
N GLU A 77 1.16 3.67 -25.28
CA GLU A 77 2.44 4.39 -25.36
C GLU A 77 2.62 5.47 -24.27
N ASN A 78 1.55 5.84 -23.59
CA ASN A 78 1.60 6.75 -22.46
C ASN A 78 2.25 6.12 -21.20
N VAL A 79 2.38 4.80 -21.13
CA VAL A 79 3.08 4.11 -20.04
C VAL A 79 4.51 3.82 -20.47
N VAL A 80 5.46 4.53 -19.87
CA VAL A 80 6.89 4.39 -20.12
C VAL A 80 7.56 3.69 -18.94
N THR A 81 8.13 2.52 -19.17
CA THR A 81 8.95 1.85 -18.15
C THR A 81 10.33 2.52 -18.08
N VAL A 82 10.67 3.03 -16.90
CA VAL A 82 11.98 3.62 -16.61
C VAL A 82 12.84 2.58 -15.91
N HIS A 83 13.99 2.22 -16.47
CA HIS A 83 14.95 1.35 -15.80
C HIS A 83 15.79 2.16 -14.81
N GLY A 84 15.87 1.70 -13.55
CA GLY A 84 16.69 2.36 -12.53
C GLY A 84 16.36 1.90 -11.11
N ASP A 85 17.09 2.46 -10.17
CA ASP A 85 16.91 2.21 -8.73
C ASP A 85 16.54 3.53 -8.02
N MET A 86 15.57 3.48 -7.13
CA MET A 86 15.11 4.65 -6.37
C MET A 86 16.18 5.25 -5.44
N CYS A 87 17.18 4.45 -5.04
CA CYS A 87 18.33 4.90 -4.24
C CYS A 87 19.51 5.35 -5.10
N GLY A 88 19.46 5.11 -6.41
CA GLY A 88 20.52 5.38 -7.37
C GLY A 88 20.08 6.33 -8.48
N GLU A 89 20.60 6.05 -9.68
CA GLU A 89 20.31 6.84 -10.86
C GLU A 89 19.11 6.27 -11.63
N PHE A 90 18.34 7.13 -12.21
CA PHE A 90 17.31 6.91 -13.22
C PHE A 90 17.19 8.16 -14.08
N ASP A 91 16.80 7.98 -15.32
CA ASP A 91 16.64 9.09 -16.24
C ASP A 91 15.21 9.11 -16.81
N ILE A 92 14.58 10.30 -16.77
CA ILE A 92 13.27 10.56 -17.36
C ILE A 92 13.42 11.77 -18.30
N ASP A 93 13.30 11.48 -19.58
CA ASP A 93 13.23 12.51 -20.60
C ASP A 93 11.83 13.12 -20.62
N GLY A 94 11.75 14.35 -20.15
CA GLY A 94 10.51 15.12 -20.12
C GLY A 94 10.10 15.66 -18.74
N PRO A 95 8.92 16.28 -18.69
CA PRO A 95 8.36 16.82 -17.44
C PRO A 95 7.92 15.70 -16.49
N VAL A 96 7.95 15.99 -15.20
CA VAL A 96 7.35 15.17 -14.14
C VAL A 96 6.51 16.07 -13.25
N ASP A 97 5.19 16.06 -13.48
CA ASP A 97 4.25 16.92 -12.76
C ASP A 97 3.86 16.34 -11.39
N TYR A 98 3.67 15.03 -11.31
CA TYR A 98 3.25 14.34 -10.08
C TYR A 98 4.15 13.15 -9.77
N ILE A 99 4.30 12.84 -8.48
CA ILE A 99 5.12 11.74 -8.03
C ILE A 99 4.37 10.91 -6.98
N VAL A 100 4.32 9.59 -7.20
CA VAL A 100 3.93 8.61 -6.18
C VAL A 100 5.17 7.84 -5.74
N HIS A 101 5.62 8.06 -4.51
CA HIS A 101 6.74 7.35 -3.94
C HIS A 101 6.27 6.19 -3.08
N GLY A 102 6.17 5.00 -3.70
CA GLY A 102 5.64 3.78 -3.08
C GLY A 102 6.66 2.66 -2.88
N ALA A 103 7.87 2.83 -3.38
CA ALA A 103 8.89 1.81 -3.25
C ALA A 103 9.44 1.72 -1.82
N SER A 104 9.43 0.52 -1.24
CA SER A 104 9.95 0.23 0.10
C SER A 104 10.19 -1.27 0.24
N MET A 105 11.05 -1.67 1.18
CA MET A 105 11.08 -3.04 1.68
C MET A 105 9.79 -3.27 2.51
N THR A 106 9.04 -4.33 2.22
CA THR A 106 7.74 -4.61 2.87
C THR A 106 7.65 -6.00 3.47
N SER A 107 8.72 -6.77 3.43
CA SER A 107 8.82 -8.12 4.03
C SER A 107 9.09 -8.00 5.52
N SER A 108 8.19 -8.52 6.37
CA SER A 108 8.41 -8.55 7.82
C SER A 108 9.67 -9.34 8.23
N LYS A 109 10.10 -10.29 7.40
CA LYS A 109 11.33 -11.05 7.59
C LYS A 109 12.56 -10.14 7.41
N ASP A 110 12.56 -9.31 6.36
CA ASP A 110 13.68 -8.39 6.10
C ASP A 110 13.82 -7.33 7.20
N PHE A 111 12.73 -6.92 7.85
CA PHE A 111 12.79 -5.96 8.97
C PHE A 111 13.62 -6.46 10.16
N VAL A 112 13.72 -7.78 10.31
CA VAL A 112 14.49 -8.44 11.38
C VAL A 112 15.86 -8.89 10.89
N GLU A 113 15.94 -9.47 9.68
CA GLU A 113 17.18 -10.03 9.14
C GLU A 113 18.08 -8.99 8.47
N LYS A 114 17.50 -7.87 7.97
CA LYS A 114 18.20 -6.80 7.26
C LYS A 114 17.75 -5.41 7.74
N PRO A 115 17.82 -5.14 9.06
CA PRO A 115 17.30 -3.88 9.61
C PRO A 115 18.02 -2.65 9.09
N VAL A 116 19.34 -2.71 8.86
CA VAL A 116 20.15 -1.59 8.35
C VAL A 116 19.73 -1.25 6.92
N GLU A 117 19.63 -2.24 6.04
CA GLU A 117 19.20 -2.05 4.66
C GLU A 117 17.75 -1.54 4.60
N THR A 118 16.90 -1.99 5.52
CA THR A 118 15.51 -1.53 5.62
C THR A 118 15.44 -0.03 5.90
N ILE A 119 16.21 0.46 6.90
CA ILE A 119 16.26 1.88 7.25
C ILE A 119 16.86 2.69 6.10
N LEU A 120 18.06 2.31 5.65
CA LEU A 120 18.81 3.08 4.64
C LEU A 120 18.07 3.14 3.31
N THR A 121 17.46 2.03 2.88
CA THR A 121 16.63 2.03 1.67
C THR A 121 15.46 3.00 1.82
N GLY A 122 14.75 2.98 2.95
CA GLY A 122 13.62 3.89 3.20
C GLY A 122 14.02 5.37 3.18
N ILE A 123 15.10 5.72 3.87
CA ILE A 123 15.55 7.11 4.02
C ILE A 123 16.20 7.62 2.73
N ASN A 124 17.18 6.87 2.18
CA ASN A 124 17.95 7.32 1.02
C ASN A 124 17.06 7.42 -0.23
N SER A 125 16.16 6.47 -0.44
CA SER A 125 15.23 6.56 -1.56
C SER A 125 14.31 7.76 -1.44
N THR A 126 13.77 8.02 -0.23
CA THR A 126 12.87 9.16 -0.01
C THR A 126 13.61 10.48 -0.24
N ALA A 127 14.84 10.62 0.28
CA ALA A 127 15.66 11.80 0.05
C ALA A 127 15.95 12.00 -1.45
N ASN A 128 16.32 10.92 -2.17
CA ASN A 128 16.61 10.98 -3.60
C ASN A 128 15.39 11.44 -4.41
N ILE A 129 14.21 10.83 -4.15
CA ILE A 129 12.99 11.16 -4.89
C ILE A 129 12.46 12.57 -4.51
N LEU A 130 12.65 13.03 -3.28
CA LEU A 130 12.32 14.40 -2.88
C LEU A 130 13.24 15.44 -3.55
N ASN A 131 14.54 15.16 -3.66
CA ASN A 131 15.46 15.99 -4.44
C ASN A 131 15.00 16.07 -5.91
N TYR A 132 14.67 14.93 -6.49
CA TYR A 132 14.15 14.87 -7.87
C TYR A 132 12.85 15.67 -8.01
N ALA A 133 11.92 15.56 -7.07
CA ALA A 133 10.68 16.34 -7.05
C ALA A 133 10.95 17.86 -7.02
N ARG A 134 11.91 18.30 -6.19
CA ARG A 134 12.34 19.69 -6.10
C ARG A 134 12.92 20.18 -7.43
N ASP A 135 13.84 19.42 -8.01
CA ASP A 135 14.58 19.79 -9.22
C ASP A 135 13.67 19.83 -10.46
N LYS A 136 12.72 18.90 -10.56
CA LYS A 136 11.67 18.88 -11.60
C LYS A 136 10.53 19.88 -11.33
N LYS A 137 10.49 20.53 -10.14
CA LYS A 137 9.41 21.43 -9.70
C LYS A 137 8.04 20.74 -9.79
N ALA A 138 7.97 19.51 -9.28
CA ALA A 138 6.74 18.73 -9.31
C ALA A 138 5.57 19.48 -8.67
N SER A 139 4.37 19.37 -9.25
CA SER A 139 3.13 20.00 -8.77
C SER A 139 2.46 19.22 -7.64
N GLY A 140 2.83 17.94 -7.46
CA GLY A 140 2.34 17.09 -6.38
C GLY A 140 3.27 15.92 -6.10
N PHE A 141 3.36 15.56 -4.82
CA PHE A 141 4.13 14.42 -4.35
C PHE A 141 3.33 13.70 -3.26
N VAL A 142 3.22 12.37 -3.33
CA VAL A 142 2.66 11.56 -2.26
C VAL A 142 3.61 10.44 -1.86
N TYR A 143 3.90 10.36 -0.56
CA TYR A 143 4.69 9.30 0.04
C TYR A 143 3.78 8.21 0.61
N LEU A 144 3.99 6.95 0.22
CA LEU A 144 3.26 5.81 0.78
C LEU A 144 3.92 5.37 2.09
N SER A 145 3.38 5.87 3.19
CA SER A 145 3.71 5.46 4.55
C SER A 145 2.89 4.23 4.98
N SER A 146 2.84 3.94 6.25
CA SER A 146 2.22 2.74 6.82
C SER A 146 1.59 3.02 8.18
N LEU A 147 0.58 2.23 8.55
CA LEU A 147 0.06 2.17 9.92
C LEU A 147 1.16 1.87 10.96
N GLU A 148 2.26 1.21 10.56
CA GLU A 148 3.36 0.92 11.47
C GLU A 148 4.11 2.17 11.96
N ALA A 149 3.97 3.31 11.27
CA ALA A 149 4.49 4.59 11.76
C ALA A 149 3.85 5.06 13.08
N TYR A 150 2.66 4.57 13.40
CA TYR A 150 2.02 4.89 14.69
C TYR A 150 2.71 4.22 15.88
N GLY A 151 3.29 3.03 15.69
CA GLY A 151 3.79 2.22 16.82
C GLY A 151 2.65 1.70 17.69
N VAL A 152 2.91 1.56 18.99
CA VAL A 152 1.93 1.13 20.00
C VAL A 152 1.21 2.37 20.52
N THR A 153 0.00 2.59 20.02
CA THR A 153 -0.87 3.72 20.40
C THR A 153 -1.54 3.48 21.75
N ASP A 154 -2.16 4.52 22.32
CA ASP A 154 -2.94 4.41 23.54
C ASP A 154 -4.08 3.35 23.36
N PRO A 155 -4.13 2.30 24.19
CA PRO A 155 -5.12 1.23 24.07
C PRO A 155 -6.57 1.69 24.32
N SER A 156 -6.78 2.87 24.89
CA SER A 156 -8.11 3.46 25.09
C SER A 156 -8.72 4.05 23.82
N LEU A 157 -7.90 4.28 22.78
CA LEU A 157 -8.37 4.79 21.50
C LEU A 157 -9.27 3.76 20.80
N THR A 158 -10.42 4.20 20.34
CA THR A 158 -11.33 3.40 19.49
C THR A 158 -10.91 3.45 18.02
N SER A 159 -10.32 4.56 17.59
CA SER A 159 -9.70 4.75 16.27
C SER A 159 -8.46 5.65 16.41
N VAL A 160 -7.53 5.54 15.45
CA VAL A 160 -6.24 6.23 15.45
C VAL A 160 -6.25 7.30 14.35
N LYS A 161 -6.22 8.56 14.77
CA LYS A 161 -6.10 9.72 13.88
C LYS A 161 -4.64 9.98 13.50
N GLU A 162 -4.43 10.82 12.50
CA GLU A 162 -3.10 11.14 12.01
C GLU A 162 -2.18 11.82 13.06
N THR A 163 -2.75 12.32 14.14
CA THR A 163 -2.03 12.96 15.28
C THR A 163 -1.75 12.03 16.45
N ASP A 164 -2.26 10.79 16.46
CA ASP A 164 -2.22 9.89 17.60
C ASP A 164 -0.96 9.00 17.58
N TYR A 165 0.20 9.61 17.74
CA TYR A 165 1.48 8.90 17.75
C TYR A 165 1.63 8.06 19.02
N GLY A 166 2.07 6.81 18.84
CA GLY A 166 2.39 5.87 19.92
C GLY A 166 3.88 5.62 20.07
N PHE A 167 4.21 4.72 20.96
CA PHE A 167 5.59 4.33 21.29
C PHE A 167 6.15 3.36 20.24
N ILE A 168 7.42 3.56 19.86
CA ILE A 168 8.25 2.58 19.15
C ILE A 168 9.52 2.41 19.96
N ASP A 169 9.93 1.16 20.22
CA ASP A 169 11.20 0.84 20.83
C ASP A 169 12.31 0.95 19.79
N GLN A 170 13.06 2.06 19.82
CA GLN A 170 14.15 2.34 18.87
C GLN A 170 15.33 1.37 18.99
N LEU A 171 15.47 0.66 20.11
CA LEU A 171 16.55 -0.31 20.31
C LEU A 171 16.21 -1.70 19.78
N SER A 172 14.98 -1.92 19.37
CA SER A 172 14.56 -3.16 18.73
C SER A 172 14.89 -3.15 17.24
N PRO A 173 15.66 -4.11 16.69
CA PRO A 173 15.89 -4.21 15.24
C PRO A 173 14.62 -4.28 14.41
N ARG A 174 13.53 -4.87 14.96
CA ARG A 174 12.21 -4.95 14.30
C ARG A 174 11.60 -3.57 14.03
N SER A 175 12.01 -2.56 14.78
CA SER A 175 11.55 -1.16 14.61
C SER A 175 12.14 -0.45 13.39
N SER A 176 13.09 -1.09 12.70
CA SER A 176 13.75 -0.54 11.51
C SER A 176 12.79 0.00 10.45
N TYR A 177 11.70 -0.72 10.19
CA TYR A 177 10.69 -0.31 9.25
C TYR A 177 9.84 0.85 9.76
N SER A 178 9.35 0.75 11.00
CA SER A 178 8.48 1.77 11.61
C SER A 178 9.19 3.10 11.79
N GLU A 179 10.43 3.07 12.30
CA GLU A 179 11.27 4.28 12.45
C GLU A 179 11.71 4.81 11.09
N GLY A 180 12.05 3.93 10.13
CA GLY A 180 12.33 4.34 8.76
C GLY A 180 11.15 5.08 8.12
N LYS A 181 9.91 4.62 8.34
CA LYS A 181 8.70 5.31 7.87
C LYS A 181 8.52 6.67 8.56
N ARG A 182 8.70 6.76 9.89
CA ARG A 182 8.64 8.06 10.61
C ARG A 182 9.69 9.06 10.09
N MET A 183 10.92 8.62 9.89
CA MET A 183 11.97 9.49 9.37
C MET A 183 11.67 9.96 7.95
N ALA A 184 11.17 9.08 7.08
CA ALA A 184 10.76 9.44 5.73
C ALA A 184 9.58 10.43 5.72
N GLU A 185 8.61 10.29 6.63
CA GLU A 185 7.54 11.28 6.83
C GLU A 185 8.11 12.65 7.26
N CYS A 186 9.07 12.64 8.20
CA CYS A 186 9.75 13.86 8.64
C CYS A 186 10.54 14.52 7.50
N LEU A 187 11.21 13.74 6.65
CA LEU A 187 11.85 14.26 5.44
C LEU A 187 10.85 14.93 4.50
N CYS A 188 9.71 14.29 4.22
CA CYS A 188 8.67 14.88 3.38
C CYS A 188 8.16 16.22 3.93
N ALA A 189 7.89 16.30 5.24
CA ALA A 189 7.47 17.54 5.90
C ALA A 189 8.57 18.61 5.86
N SER A 190 9.83 18.23 6.03
CA SER A 190 10.98 19.14 5.96
C SER A 190 11.17 19.71 4.55
N TYR A 191 11.08 18.86 3.50
CA TYR A 191 11.16 19.32 2.12
C TYR A 191 9.97 20.21 1.71
N ALA A 192 8.79 19.94 2.25
CA ALA A 192 7.64 20.82 2.05
C ALA A 192 7.87 22.21 2.65
N SER A 193 8.44 22.27 3.86
CA SER A 193 8.72 23.52 4.57
C SER A 193 9.90 24.31 3.98
N GLU A 194 11.01 23.63 3.69
CA GLU A 194 12.26 24.28 3.30
C GLU A 194 12.35 24.59 1.80
N TYR A 195 11.84 23.67 0.97
CA TYR A 195 11.99 23.73 -0.49
C TYR A 195 10.66 23.88 -1.23
N ALA A 196 9.54 24.02 -0.52
CA ALA A 196 8.19 24.09 -1.07
C ALA A 196 7.84 22.88 -1.98
N VAL A 197 8.42 21.70 -1.73
CA VAL A 197 8.01 20.46 -2.39
C VAL A 197 6.60 20.14 -1.93
N PRO A 198 5.61 19.95 -2.84
CA PRO A 198 4.20 19.77 -2.46
C PRO A 198 3.93 18.34 -1.96
N ALA A 199 4.67 17.93 -0.92
CA ALA A 199 4.63 16.58 -0.35
C ALA A 199 3.41 16.38 0.55
N LYS A 200 2.74 15.24 0.36
CA LYS A 200 1.66 14.69 1.17
C LYS A 200 2.01 13.27 1.57
N LEU A 201 1.39 12.77 2.61
CA LEU A 201 1.68 11.47 3.18
C LEU A 201 0.41 10.64 3.23
N VAL A 202 0.48 9.36 2.92
CA VAL A 202 -0.64 8.43 3.16
C VAL A 202 -0.18 7.28 4.03
N ARG A 203 -0.87 7.05 5.16
CA ARG A 203 -0.61 5.93 6.07
C ARG A 203 -1.58 4.81 5.74
N LEU A 204 -1.08 3.83 5.01
CA LEU A 204 -1.86 2.69 4.58
C LEU A 204 -2.04 1.69 5.73
N CYS A 205 -3.26 1.21 5.94
CA CYS A 205 -3.49 -0.01 6.71
C CYS A 205 -2.97 -1.23 5.93
N GLN A 206 -3.22 -2.44 6.47
CA GLN A 206 -2.95 -3.67 5.72
C GLN A 206 -3.83 -3.71 4.48
N THR A 207 -3.20 -3.56 3.31
CA THR A 207 -3.86 -3.50 2.00
C THR A 207 -3.60 -4.77 1.21
N PHE A 208 -4.65 -5.38 0.64
CA PHE A 208 -4.56 -6.55 -0.21
C PHE A 208 -5.75 -6.66 -1.16
N GLY A 209 -5.64 -7.54 -2.17
CA GLY A 209 -6.65 -7.74 -3.21
C GLY A 209 -6.09 -8.50 -4.40
N ALA A 210 -6.75 -8.42 -5.55
CA ALA A 210 -6.22 -8.95 -6.80
C ALA A 210 -4.85 -8.32 -7.11
N GLY A 211 -3.94 -9.08 -7.70
CA GLY A 211 -2.55 -8.66 -7.94
C GLY A 211 -1.57 -9.08 -6.83
N VAL A 212 -2.04 -9.63 -5.71
CA VAL A 212 -1.18 -10.23 -4.69
C VAL A 212 -0.46 -11.44 -5.27
N ASP A 213 0.85 -11.54 -5.02
CA ASP A 213 1.65 -12.68 -5.45
C ASP A 213 1.29 -13.94 -4.64
N TYR A 214 1.23 -15.11 -5.30
CA TYR A 214 0.94 -16.37 -4.61
C TYR A 214 2.00 -16.71 -3.56
N SER A 215 3.23 -16.24 -3.73
CA SER A 215 4.30 -16.40 -2.74
C SER A 215 4.19 -15.48 -1.51
N ASP A 216 3.23 -14.56 -1.48
CA ASP A 216 3.01 -13.66 -0.33
C ASP A 216 2.71 -14.49 0.94
N ASN A 217 3.43 -14.21 2.02
CA ASN A 217 3.31 -14.93 3.29
C ASN A 217 2.65 -14.10 4.40
N ARG A 218 2.08 -12.94 4.08
CA ARG A 218 1.29 -12.17 5.05
C ARG A 218 0.03 -12.93 5.43
N VAL A 219 -0.50 -12.65 6.62
CA VAL A 219 -1.59 -13.43 7.24
C VAL A 219 -2.82 -13.58 6.33
N PHE A 220 -3.22 -12.53 5.63
CA PHE A 220 -4.37 -12.59 4.72
C PHE A 220 -4.10 -13.55 3.53
N ALA A 221 -2.89 -13.55 2.99
CA ALA A 221 -2.53 -14.43 1.87
C ALA A 221 -2.46 -15.90 2.33
N GLN A 222 -1.96 -16.15 3.56
CA GLN A 222 -2.00 -17.49 4.16
C GLN A 222 -3.44 -17.98 4.30
N PHE A 223 -4.37 -17.16 4.80
CA PHE A 223 -5.78 -17.52 4.93
C PHE A 223 -6.45 -17.78 3.58
N ALA A 224 -6.19 -16.93 2.58
CA ALA A 224 -6.68 -17.15 1.22
C ALA A 224 -6.16 -18.47 0.63
N LYS A 225 -4.87 -18.78 0.81
CA LYS A 225 -4.28 -20.05 0.37
C LYS A 225 -4.86 -21.25 1.09
N SER A 226 -5.11 -21.15 2.40
CA SER A 226 -5.79 -22.22 3.15
C SER A 226 -7.14 -22.59 2.54
N VAL A 227 -7.94 -21.60 2.11
CA VAL A 227 -9.21 -21.85 1.41
C VAL A 227 -8.98 -22.53 0.04
N ILE A 228 -8.00 -22.05 -0.74
CA ILE A 228 -7.70 -22.58 -2.08
C ILE A 228 -7.19 -24.03 -2.01
N GLU A 229 -6.41 -24.35 -0.99
CA GLU A 229 -5.73 -25.64 -0.84
C GLU A 229 -6.54 -26.64 0.01
N GLY A 230 -7.62 -26.18 0.68
CA GLY A 230 -8.43 -27.00 1.58
C GLY A 230 -7.71 -27.32 2.90
N ASN A 231 -6.74 -26.50 3.31
CA ASN A 231 -5.98 -26.68 4.54
C ASN A 231 -6.57 -25.88 5.69
N ASP A 232 -6.53 -26.43 6.91
CA ASP A 232 -6.94 -25.70 8.11
C ASP A 232 -6.07 -24.46 8.35
N ILE A 233 -6.68 -23.39 8.88
CA ILE A 233 -5.96 -22.18 9.31
C ILE A 233 -5.35 -22.44 10.69
N VAL A 234 -4.01 -22.43 10.77
CA VAL A 234 -3.29 -22.63 12.03
C VAL A 234 -2.74 -21.32 12.56
N LEU A 235 -3.27 -20.85 13.69
CA LEU A 235 -2.81 -19.64 14.36
C LEU A 235 -1.71 -19.97 15.38
N LYS A 236 -0.54 -19.32 15.22
CA LYS A 236 0.61 -19.46 16.13
C LYS A 236 0.56 -18.50 17.33
N THR A 237 -0.46 -17.66 17.40
CA THR A 237 -0.75 -16.73 18.50
C THR A 237 -2.25 -16.77 18.81
N LYS A 238 -2.69 -16.11 19.89
CA LYS A 238 -4.12 -15.97 20.20
C LYS A 238 -4.91 -15.18 19.14
N GLY A 239 -4.21 -14.49 18.22
CA GLY A 239 -4.84 -13.72 17.16
C GLY A 239 -5.56 -12.46 17.65
N GLU A 240 -5.14 -11.89 18.77
CA GLU A 240 -5.78 -10.72 19.41
C GLU A 240 -5.46 -9.38 18.72
N THR A 241 -4.43 -9.35 17.86
CA THR A 241 -4.13 -8.13 17.07
C THR A 241 -5.37 -7.72 16.28
N TYR A 242 -5.81 -6.48 16.50
CA TYR A 242 -6.99 -5.89 15.87
C TYR A 242 -6.59 -4.73 14.97
N ARG A 243 -7.08 -4.71 13.74
CA ARG A 243 -6.86 -3.62 12.78
C ARG A 243 -7.95 -3.59 11.73
N ASN A 244 -8.07 -2.49 11.01
CA ASN A 244 -8.85 -2.44 9.78
C ASN A 244 -7.96 -2.74 8.55
N TYR A 245 -8.61 -3.00 7.43
CA TYR A 245 -8.02 -3.40 6.16
C TYR A 245 -8.52 -2.48 5.04
N CYS A 246 -7.87 -2.54 3.89
CA CYS A 246 -8.33 -1.83 2.70
C CYS A 246 -8.13 -2.71 1.47
N TYR A 247 -9.12 -2.73 0.58
CA TYR A 247 -8.96 -3.36 -0.71
C TYR A 247 -8.02 -2.54 -1.60
N THR A 248 -7.26 -3.22 -2.50
CA THR A 248 -6.21 -2.52 -3.26
C THR A 248 -6.75 -1.41 -4.14
N SER A 249 -7.89 -1.59 -4.83
CA SER A 249 -8.46 -0.54 -5.68
C SER A 249 -8.94 0.67 -4.88
N ASP A 250 -9.53 0.46 -3.69
CA ASP A 250 -9.90 1.55 -2.78
C ASP A 250 -8.64 2.32 -2.31
N ALA A 251 -7.58 1.58 -1.95
CA ALA A 251 -6.33 2.22 -1.55
C ALA A 251 -5.73 3.06 -2.69
N VAL A 252 -5.78 2.59 -3.93
CA VAL A 252 -5.30 3.33 -5.11
C VAL A 252 -6.07 4.62 -5.31
N THR A 253 -7.40 4.59 -5.26
CA THR A 253 -8.21 5.81 -5.39
C THR A 253 -7.97 6.79 -4.25
N GLY A 254 -7.75 6.30 -3.01
CA GLY A 254 -7.38 7.11 -1.86
C GLY A 254 -6.00 7.78 -1.99
N ILE A 255 -5.02 7.06 -2.54
CA ILE A 255 -3.69 7.61 -2.83
C ILE A 255 -3.78 8.73 -3.88
N LEU A 256 -4.52 8.52 -4.97
CA LEU A 256 -4.72 9.52 -6.01
C LEU A 256 -5.51 10.73 -5.50
N CYS A 257 -6.55 10.51 -4.69
CA CYS A 257 -7.29 11.59 -4.03
C CYS A 257 -6.36 12.43 -3.13
N ALA A 258 -5.57 11.80 -2.24
CA ALA A 258 -4.63 12.51 -1.39
C ALA A 258 -3.54 13.25 -2.20
N LEU A 259 -3.03 12.67 -3.30
CA LEU A 259 -2.06 13.31 -4.18
C LEU A 259 -2.62 14.60 -4.79
N LEU A 260 -3.85 14.55 -5.28
CA LEU A 260 -4.44 15.62 -6.10
C LEU A 260 -5.16 16.69 -5.26
N ASP A 261 -5.78 16.29 -4.16
CA ASP A 261 -6.69 17.14 -3.39
C ASP A 261 -6.24 17.37 -1.94
N GLY A 262 -5.26 16.61 -1.46
CA GLY A 262 -4.72 16.75 -0.11
C GLY A 262 -3.90 18.02 0.09
N ASN A 263 -3.82 18.48 1.34
CA ASN A 263 -3.00 19.62 1.73
C ASN A 263 -1.53 19.24 1.84
N VAL A 264 -0.66 20.15 1.42
CA VAL A 264 0.79 19.99 1.50
C VAL A 264 1.24 19.90 2.97
N GLY A 265 2.16 18.98 3.26
CA GLY A 265 2.69 18.74 4.60
C GLY A 265 1.78 17.89 5.49
N GLU A 266 0.64 17.42 5.00
CA GLU A 266 -0.31 16.65 5.80
C GLU A 266 -0.27 15.15 5.50
N ALA A 267 -0.62 14.35 6.53
CA ALA A 267 -0.82 12.92 6.45
C ALA A 267 -2.31 12.58 6.35
N TYR A 268 -2.63 11.47 5.67
CA TYR A 268 -3.98 10.93 5.49
C TYR A 268 -3.98 9.42 5.72
N ASN A 269 -4.87 8.94 6.57
CA ASN A 269 -5.09 7.52 6.77
C ASN A 269 -5.88 6.91 5.61
N ILE A 270 -5.44 5.75 5.13
CA ILE A 270 -6.17 4.95 4.13
C ILE A 270 -6.50 3.59 4.73
N ALA A 271 -7.79 3.36 4.97
CA ALA A 271 -8.36 2.12 5.47
C ALA A 271 -9.85 2.05 5.15
N ASN A 272 -10.45 0.88 5.21
CA ASN A 272 -11.91 0.78 5.28
C ASN A 272 -12.33 0.68 6.76
N PRO A 273 -13.01 1.70 7.33
CA PRO A 273 -13.39 1.69 8.75
C PRO A 273 -14.30 0.52 9.14
N THR A 274 -15.05 -0.05 8.18
CA THR A 274 -15.99 -1.15 8.43
C THR A 274 -15.33 -2.52 8.54
N THR A 275 -14.04 -2.64 8.23
CA THR A 275 -13.29 -3.91 8.17
C THR A 275 -12.52 -4.22 9.44
N GLY A 276 -12.74 -3.45 10.53
CA GLY A 276 -12.05 -3.65 11.80
C GLY A 276 -12.34 -5.03 12.40
N ILE A 277 -11.28 -5.85 12.59
CA ILE A 277 -11.43 -7.24 13.07
C ILE A 277 -10.13 -7.73 13.72
N SER A 278 -10.26 -8.70 14.64
CA SER A 278 -9.11 -9.43 15.17
C SER A 278 -8.62 -10.49 14.16
N ILE A 279 -7.34 -10.86 14.23
CA ILE A 279 -6.79 -11.94 13.39
C ILE A 279 -7.56 -13.26 13.62
N ALA A 280 -7.92 -13.57 14.88
CA ALA A 280 -8.67 -14.78 15.20
C ALA A 280 -10.09 -14.76 14.59
N ASP A 281 -10.79 -13.64 14.67
CA ASP A 281 -12.14 -13.54 14.10
C ASP A 281 -12.11 -13.44 12.57
N MET A 282 -11.07 -12.84 12.00
CA MET A 282 -10.82 -12.88 10.54
C MET A 282 -10.61 -14.32 10.06
N ALA A 283 -9.81 -15.13 10.78
CA ALA A 283 -9.63 -16.55 10.45
C ALA A 283 -10.96 -17.31 10.47
N LYS A 284 -11.79 -17.10 11.52
CA LYS A 284 -13.12 -17.70 11.62
C LYS A 284 -14.06 -17.25 10.48
N MET A 285 -14.05 -15.95 10.17
CA MET A 285 -14.85 -15.40 9.05
C MET A 285 -14.44 -16.05 7.74
N VAL A 286 -13.14 -16.18 7.46
CA VAL A 286 -12.63 -16.83 6.24
C VAL A 286 -13.01 -18.29 6.18
N ALA A 287 -12.83 -19.05 7.26
CA ALA A 287 -13.21 -20.47 7.33
C ALA A 287 -14.73 -20.65 7.13
N HIS A 288 -15.56 -19.83 7.78
CA HIS A 288 -17.02 -19.96 7.68
C HIS A 288 -17.54 -19.43 6.34
N LYS A 289 -17.23 -18.19 5.98
CA LYS A 289 -17.85 -17.50 4.83
C LYS A 289 -17.26 -17.89 3.48
N LEU A 290 -15.93 -18.11 3.42
CA LEU A 290 -15.22 -18.31 2.15
C LEU A 290 -14.96 -19.78 1.83
N SER A 291 -14.95 -20.67 2.83
CA SER A 291 -14.84 -22.12 2.60
C SER A 291 -16.14 -22.89 2.85
N GLY A 292 -17.18 -22.26 3.41
CA GLY A 292 -18.41 -22.94 3.82
C GLY A 292 -18.15 -23.99 4.92
N ASP A 293 -17.27 -23.69 5.88
CA ASP A 293 -16.84 -24.58 6.95
C ASP A 293 -16.07 -25.84 6.49
N ALA A 294 -15.57 -25.85 5.25
CA ALA A 294 -14.75 -26.95 4.75
C ALA A 294 -13.37 -27.03 5.42
N ILE A 295 -12.87 -25.91 5.96
CA ILE A 295 -11.62 -25.82 6.73
C ILE A 295 -11.91 -25.29 8.13
N LYS A 296 -11.02 -25.58 9.09
CA LYS A 296 -11.16 -25.20 10.50
C LYS A 296 -10.09 -24.18 10.90
N VAL A 297 -10.33 -23.50 12.02
CA VAL A 297 -9.33 -22.66 12.68
C VAL A 297 -8.77 -23.42 13.87
N CYS A 298 -7.47 -23.69 13.85
CA CYS A 298 -6.73 -24.39 14.90
C CYS A 298 -5.75 -23.44 15.58
N PHE A 299 -5.55 -23.59 16.88
CA PHE A 299 -4.57 -22.82 17.64
C PHE A 299 -3.41 -23.74 18.04
N ASP A 300 -2.22 -23.42 17.56
CA ASP A 300 -0.96 -24.06 17.90
C ASP A 300 0.00 -22.95 18.37
N ILE A 301 -0.26 -22.50 19.61
CA ILE A 301 0.38 -21.31 20.18
C ILE A 301 1.87 -21.58 20.40
N ALA A 302 2.72 -20.78 19.76
CA ALA A 302 4.16 -20.86 19.93
C ALA A 302 4.60 -20.33 21.30
N ASP A 303 5.57 -20.99 21.94
CA ASP A 303 6.16 -20.53 23.22
C ASP A 303 6.76 -19.12 23.10
N ASP A 304 7.35 -18.81 21.95
CA ASP A 304 7.90 -17.50 21.64
C ASP A 304 7.60 -17.13 20.16
N ALA A 305 6.50 -16.42 19.97
CA ALA A 305 6.06 -15.99 18.64
C ALA A 305 6.99 -14.94 18.01
N THR A 306 7.80 -14.24 18.81
CA THR A 306 8.74 -13.23 18.28
C THR A 306 9.83 -13.86 17.42
N LYS A 307 10.26 -15.08 17.73
CA LYS A 307 11.21 -15.87 16.92
C LYS A 307 10.65 -16.26 15.54
N LEU A 308 9.33 -16.23 15.39
CA LEU A 308 8.63 -16.46 14.13
C LEU A 308 8.36 -15.14 13.36
N GLY A 309 8.87 -14.01 13.85
CA GLY A 309 8.71 -12.70 13.23
C GLY A 309 7.40 -11.99 13.57
N TYR A 310 6.60 -12.51 14.51
CA TYR A 310 5.40 -11.82 14.95
C TYR A 310 5.76 -10.57 15.78
N GLY A 311 5.10 -9.46 15.48
CA GLY A 311 5.18 -8.24 16.29
C GLY A 311 4.31 -8.33 17.55
N PRO A 312 4.37 -7.29 18.40
CA PRO A 312 3.50 -7.22 19.58
C PRO A 312 2.03 -7.19 19.19
N THR A 313 1.16 -7.65 20.10
CA THR A 313 -0.29 -7.48 19.94
C THR A 313 -0.61 -5.99 19.94
N ILE A 314 -1.25 -5.52 18.87
CA ILE A 314 -1.65 -4.12 18.69
C ILE A 314 -3.15 -4.02 18.41
N LYS A 315 -3.73 -2.88 18.80
CA LYS A 315 -5.08 -2.48 18.41
C LYS A 315 -4.98 -1.14 17.68
N VAL A 316 -5.04 -1.17 16.36
CA VAL A 316 -4.91 0.01 15.50
C VAL A 316 -5.98 -0.03 14.42
N ALA A 317 -7.09 0.66 14.65
CA ALA A 317 -8.09 0.96 13.63
C ALA A 317 -7.90 2.41 13.17
N LEU A 318 -7.50 2.62 11.93
CA LEU A 318 -7.25 3.96 11.40
C LEU A 318 -8.55 4.73 11.21
N ASP A 319 -8.57 5.98 11.68
CA ASP A 319 -9.63 6.96 11.40
C ASP A 319 -9.39 7.56 10.01
N THR A 320 -10.39 7.52 9.15
CA THR A 320 -10.30 7.99 7.76
C THR A 320 -11.04 9.30 7.50
N THR A 321 -11.61 9.90 8.53
CA THR A 321 -12.45 11.12 8.44
C THR A 321 -11.78 12.23 7.66
N LYS A 322 -10.45 12.38 7.81
CA LYS A 322 -9.69 13.42 7.12
C LYS A 322 -9.62 13.21 5.60
N LEU A 323 -9.43 11.98 5.15
CA LEU A 323 -9.44 11.64 3.72
C LEU A 323 -10.88 11.65 3.16
N GLU A 324 -11.85 11.21 3.96
CA GLU A 324 -13.28 11.26 3.59
C GLU A 324 -13.75 12.70 3.37
N ALA A 325 -13.22 13.67 4.10
CA ALA A 325 -13.51 15.09 3.88
C ALA A 325 -13.03 15.61 2.52
N LEU A 326 -12.10 14.90 1.84
CA LEU A 326 -11.70 15.19 0.45
C LEU A 326 -12.62 14.50 -0.58
N GLY A 327 -13.65 13.75 -0.14
CA GLY A 327 -14.59 13.04 -1.01
C GLY A 327 -14.26 11.57 -1.27
N TRP A 328 -13.19 11.03 -0.70
CA TRP A 328 -12.86 9.61 -0.81
C TRP A 328 -13.65 8.75 0.20
N LYS A 329 -13.99 7.53 -0.21
CA LYS A 329 -14.62 6.54 0.66
C LYS A 329 -14.26 5.13 0.19
N ALA A 330 -13.88 4.26 1.12
CA ALA A 330 -13.69 2.84 0.82
C ALA A 330 -15.04 2.17 0.51
N THR A 331 -15.05 1.27 -0.45
CA THR A 331 -16.27 0.66 -1.00
C THR A 331 -16.34 -0.86 -0.84
N VAL A 332 -15.18 -1.53 -0.71
CA VAL A 332 -15.09 -2.99 -0.67
C VAL A 332 -14.95 -3.47 0.79
N ASP A 333 -15.89 -4.29 1.25
CA ASP A 333 -15.83 -4.88 2.59
C ASP A 333 -14.80 -6.02 2.68
N LEU A 334 -14.60 -6.56 3.90
CA LEU A 334 -13.55 -7.56 4.14
C LEU A 334 -13.88 -8.93 3.52
N GLU A 335 -15.15 -9.35 3.52
CA GLU A 335 -15.58 -10.61 2.92
C GLU A 335 -15.35 -10.58 1.42
N GLU A 336 -15.77 -9.52 0.76
CA GLU A 336 -15.57 -9.30 -0.67
C GLU A 336 -14.07 -9.16 -1.02
N THR A 337 -13.29 -8.49 -0.17
CA THR A 337 -11.82 -8.41 -0.32
C THR A 337 -11.20 -9.81 -0.38
N PHE A 338 -11.58 -10.72 0.53
CA PHE A 338 -11.09 -12.09 0.52
C PHE A 338 -11.63 -12.88 -0.69
N ARG A 339 -12.90 -12.76 -1.01
CA ARG A 339 -13.51 -13.46 -2.16
C ARG A 339 -12.74 -13.13 -3.45
N ARG A 340 -12.55 -11.85 -3.73
CA ARG A 340 -11.81 -11.38 -4.93
C ARG A 340 -10.34 -11.81 -4.90
N THR A 341 -9.70 -11.78 -3.74
CA THR A 341 -8.30 -12.23 -3.58
C THR A 341 -8.18 -13.73 -3.85
N ILE A 342 -9.09 -14.55 -3.30
CA ILE A 342 -9.11 -16.01 -3.50
C ILE A 342 -9.35 -16.36 -4.97
N GLU A 343 -10.32 -15.72 -5.63
CA GLU A 343 -10.59 -15.93 -7.05
C GLU A 343 -9.38 -15.57 -7.91
N TYR A 344 -8.76 -14.43 -7.65
CA TYR A 344 -7.54 -14.02 -8.35
C TYR A 344 -6.41 -15.04 -8.16
N LEU A 345 -6.15 -15.46 -6.92
CA LEU A 345 -5.05 -16.39 -6.60
C LEU A 345 -5.26 -17.78 -7.19
N LYS A 346 -6.50 -18.24 -7.38
CA LYS A 346 -6.80 -19.51 -8.10
C LYS A 346 -6.33 -19.50 -9.55
N ASP A 347 -6.43 -18.35 -10.21
CA ASP A 347 -6.08 -18.23 -11.63
C ASP A 347 -4.57 -18.05 -11.86
N VAL A 348 -3.81 -17.56 -10.86
CA VAL A 348 -2.38 -17.25 -10.98
C VAL A 348 -1.46 -18.24 -10.24
N ARG A 349 -2.06 -19.31 -9.71
CA ARG A 349 -1.41 -20.40 -8.97
C ARG A 349 -0.42 -21.20 -9.85
#